data_bffdc4cf5e88619f6de8b4ed1d6b7858
#
_entry.id   bffdc4cf5e88619f6de8b4ed1d6b7858
#
_cell.length_a   1.000
_cell.length_b   1.000
_cell.length_c   1.000
_cell.angle_alpha   90.00
_cell.angle_beta   90.00
_cell.angle_gamma   90.00
#
_symmetry.space_group_name_H-M   'P 1'
#
loop_
_entity.id
_entity.type
_entity.pdbx_description
1 polymer ?
#
loop_
_entity_poly.entity_id
_entity_poly.type
_entity_poly.pdbx_seq_one_letter_code
_entity_poly.pdbx_strand_id
1 'polypeptide(L)'
;MAIFDFSEHHAEAPSPDPVDEGPRFPFKMALAILVLAGALAGWRYGMDRGKGLSPDIFAETFRLRWPQPPAPVVAKKPASQSNENGKLPQISVVFADDSNSLDPFFAALWTLEQGKGSGLVTILHYGDSPTTADLITGDVRAQLQNRFGDAGRGYTLVAKPWAWYGHRGVEISDHGWKMRTGVGLMREGIYGLGGAAFEGQTGAWSKFRLTESQQTVVDVEYLAKSGGGTFAVEADDRRILEQPTSSEMQETGSVQVELPPGTKTVSIRPTSGSVTLFGADFRRGSSGLLYDSLGLNGATTSVLARVLQPTMWKQEMDRAAPALVVVNYGSNESSFGAFVHKGYAAELRLAIQRIRVAAPGVPILVMSPMDRGERAGMNDIQTMSTIPEIVAIQRQVAAETYCAFFDTYDAMGGDGTMARWYAASPRLVTADFLHPTPQGATIVAGLFVEQLGLGYNRWKMQHGIGVPAANPANPLKAEAAKSIPESRHATKNAGKKARM
;
A
#
# COMPACT_ATOMS: atom_id res chain seq x y z
N MET A 1 15.43 68.49 23.61
CA MET A 1 15.42 69.60 22.64
C MET A 1 14.69 69.09 21.42
N ALA A 2 13.44 69.49 21.38
CA ALA A 2 12.57 69.98 20.28
C ALA A 2 12.33 68.97 19.15
N ILE A 3 11.10 68.35 19.06
CA ILE A 3 9.79 68.88 18.58
C ILE A 3 9.88 69.26 17.11
N PHE A 4 9.04 68.56 16.31
CA PHE A 4 7.93 69.03 15.45
C PHE A 4 7.43 67.83 14.65
N ASP A 5 6.31 67.48 14.86
CA ASP A 5 4.95 67.19 14.36
C ASP A 5 4.60 68.03 13.14
N PHE A 6 3.99 67.39 12.14
CA PHE A 6 2.86 67.89 11.36
C PHE A 6 2.29 66.82 10.45
N SER A 7 1.08 66.46 10.78
CA SER A 7 0.03 65.78 10.02
C SER A 7 -0.35 66.53 8.74
N GLU A 8 -0.79 65.82 7.70
CA GLU A 8 -1.98 66.21 6.95
C GLU A 8 -2.54 64.99 6.18
N HIS A 9 -3.84 64.83 6.38
CA HIS A 9 -4.74 63.87 5.78
C HIS A 9 -4.95 64.10 4.30
N HIS A 10 -4.90 63.05 3.49
CA HIS A 10 -5.73 62.93 2.31
C HIS A 10 -6.52 61.59 2.39
N ALA A 11 -7.85 61.73 2.59
CA ALA A 11 -8.79 60.64 2.48
C ALA A 11 -8.96 60.29 1.00
N GLU A 12 -8.52 59.10 0.60
CA GLU A 12 -8.97 58.47 -0.62
C GLU A 12 -10.27 57.71 -0.40
N ALA A 13 -11.24 57.89 -1.29
CA ALA A 13 -12.55 57.27 -1.28
C ALA A 13 -12.45 55.75 -1.45
N PRO A 14 -13.28 54.97 -0.79
CA PRO A 14 -13.25 53.50 -0.90
C PRO A 14 -13.64 53.07 -2.32
N SER A 15 -12.82 52.19 -2.92
CA SER A 15 -13.15 51.47 -4.14
C SER A 15 -14.37 50.56 -3.87
N PRO A 16 -15.26 50.35 -4.86
CA PRO A 16 -16.41 49.48 -4.68
C PRO A 16 -15.95 48.03 -4.50
N ASP A 17 -16.56 47.37 -3.50
CA ASP A 17 -16.33 45.94 -3.22
C ASP A 17 -16.61 45.11 -4.48
N PRO A 18 -15.79 44.04 -4.73
CA PRO A 18 -16.05 43.09 -5.79
C PRO A 18 -17.35 42.34 -5.45
N VAL A 19 -18.32 42.42 -6.36
CA VAL A 19 -19.59 41.68 -6.30
C VAL A 19 -19.24 40.19 -6.15
N ASP A 20 -19.62 39.61 -5.03
CA ASP A 20 -19.55 38.17 -4.74
C ASP A 20 -20.44 37.43 -5.75
N GLU A 21 -19.86 36.95 -6.85
CA GLU A 21 -20.53 36.01 -7.73
C GLU A 21 -20.54 34.64 -7.02
N GLY A 22 -21.60 34.37 -6.26
CA GLY A 22 -21.87 33.09 -5.66
C GLY A 22 -21.72 31.94 -6.67
N PRO A 23 -21.47 30.70 -6.25
CA PRO A 23 -21.13 29.58 -7.12
C PRO A 23 -22.24 29.34 -8.14
N ARG A 24 -21.97 29.58 -9.41
CA ARG A 24 -22.88 29.27 -10.52
C ARG A 24 -23.01 27.76 -10.62
N PHE A 25 -24.14 27.21 -10.17
CA PHE A 25 -24.45 25.79 -10.37
C PHE A 25 -24.47 25.51 -11.90
N PRO A 26 -23.68 24.57 -12.40
CA PRO A 26 -23.64 24.30 -13.83
C PRO A 26 -25.01 23.75 -14.27
N PHE A 27 -25.65 24.41 -15.23
CA PHE A 27 -26.98 24.06 -15.77
C PHE A 27 -27.11 22.56 -16.12
N LYS A 28 -26.05 21.93 -16.59
CA LYS A 28 -26.01 20.49 -16.88
C LYS A 28 -26.22 19.61 -15.64
N MET A 29 -25.77 20.03 -14.48
CA MET A 29 -25.92 19.29 -13.23
C MET A 29 -27.36 19.45 -12.68
N ALA A 30 -27.94 20.65 -12.79
CA ALA A 30 -29.35 20.89 -12.44
C ALA A 30 -30.31 20.08 -13.34
N LEU A 31 -30.01 20.00 -14.64
CA LEU A 31 -30.79 19.19 -15.59
C LEU A 31 -30.68 17.69 -15.27
N ALA A 32 -29.49 17.18 -14.92
CA ALA A 32 -29.30 15.78 -14.53
C ALA A 32 -30.09 15.42 -13.26
N ILE A 33 -30.12 16.31 -12.26
CA ILE A 33 -30.88 16.12 -11.02
C ILE A 33 -32.40 16.12 -11.31
N LEU A 34 -32.87 16.99 -12.18
CA LEU A 34 -34.30 17.04 -12.57
C LEU A 34 -34.71 15.77 -13.34
N VAL A 35 -33.89 15.27 -14.24
CA VAL A 35 -34.14 14.02 -14.96
C VAL A 35 -34.18 12.83 -14.00
N LEU A 36 -33.24 12.76 -13.04
CA LEU A 36 -33.25 11.71 -12.03
C LEU A 36 -34.44 11.77 -11.10
N ALA A 37 -34.79 12.96 -10.64
CA ALA A 37 -35.98 13.18 -9.81
C ALA A 37 -37.27 12.81 -10.55
N GLY A 38 -37.39 13.16 -11.84
CA GLY A 38 -38.52 12.78 -12.71
C GLY A 38 -38.62 11.27 -12.88
N ALA A 39 -37.49 10.58 -13.07
CA ALA A 39 -37.45 9.12 -13.18
C ALA A 39 -37.85 8.41 -11.89
N LEU A 40 -37.38 8.91 -10.72
CA LEU A 40 -37.78 8.40 -9.41
C LEU A 40 -39.25 8.65 -9.07
N ALA A 41 -39.79 9.82 -9.43
CA ALA A 41 -41.20 10.13 -9.26
C ALA A 41 -42.11 9.28 -10.16
N GLY A 42 -41.69 9.06 -11.40
CA GLY A 42 -42.37 8.16 -12.34
C GLY A 42 -42.39 6.72 -11.86
N TRP A 43 -41.27 6.25 -11.30
CA TRP A 43 -41.16 4.92 -10.69
C TRP A 43 -42.09 4.75 -9.50
N ARG A 44 -42.07 5.71 -8.57
CA ARG A 44 -42.96 5.69 -7.39
C ARG A 44 -44.44 5.72 -7.78
N TYR A 45 -44.81 6.53 -8.77
CA TYR A 45 -46.18 6.60 -9.31
C TYR A 45 -46.64 5.30 -9.99
N GLY A 46 -45.68 4.60 -10.66
CA GLY A 46 -45.92 3.27 -11.26
C GLY A 46 -46.13 2.17 -10.21
N MET A 47 -45.39 2.22 -9.10
CA MET A 47 -45.51 1.29 -7.98
C MET A 47 -46.84 1.43 -7.23
N ASP A 48 -47.33 2.69 -7.00
CA ASP A 48 -48.59 2.94 -6.29
C ASP A 48 -49.82 2.43 -7.07
N ARG A 49 -49.71 2.19 -8.37
CA ARG A 49 -50.81 1.68 -9.22
C ARG A 49 -50.77 0.14 -9.45
N GLY A 50 -49.89 -0.57 -8.75
CA GLY A 50 -49.81 -2.04 -8.85
C GLY A 50 -49.41 -2.58 -10.22
N LYS A 51 -48.91 -1.74 -11.14
CA LYS A 51 -48.29 -2.14 -12.41
C LYS A 51 -46.78 -2.08 -12.22
N GLY A 52 -46.23 -3.10 -11.62
CA GLY A 52 -44.77 -3.29 -11.55
C GLY A 52 -44.18 -3.26 -12.96
N LEU A 53 -43.27 -2.33 -13.24
CA LEU A 53 -42.43 -2.39 -14.41
C LEU A 53 -41.60 -3.66 -14.33
N SER A 54 -41.80 -4.58 -15.30
CA SER A 54 -41.01 -5.79 -15.33
C SER A 54 -39.53 -5.43 -15.56
N PRO A 55 -38.60 -6.20 -15.00
CA PRO A 55 -37.15 -6.00 -15.24
C PRO A 55 -36.79 -5.94 -16.73
N ASP A 56 -37.59 -6.53 -17.59
CA ASP A 56 -37.40 -6.58 -19.04
C ASP A 56 -37.56 -5.24 -19.74
N ILE A 57 -38.44 -4.34 -19.22
CA ILE A 57 -38.59 -2.97 -19.77
C ILE A 57 -37.33 -2.14 -19.51
N PHE A 58 -36.67 -2.32 -18.34
CA PHE A 58 -35.39 -1.68 -18.07
C PHE A 58 -34.28 -2.23 -18.98
N ALA A 59 -34.25 -3.52 -19.22
CA ALA A 59 -33.28 -4.15 -20.11
C ALA A 59 -33.45 -3.71 -21.59
N GLU A 60 -34.68 -3.43 -22.05
CA GLU A 60 -34.93 -2.94 -23.42
C GLU A 60 -34.65 -1.45 -23.58
N THR A 61 -34.99 -0.63 -22.61
CA THR A 61 -34.82 0.85 -22.68
C THR A 61 -33.36 1.26 -22.51
N PHE A 62 -32.55 0.48 -21.77
CA PHE A 62 -31.10 0.66 -21.59
C PHE A 62 -30.29 -0.43 -22.29
N ARG A 63 -30.72 -0.97 -23.43
CA ARG A 63 -29.83 -1.66 -24.35
C ARG A 63 -28.81 -0.65 -24.91
N LEU A 64 -27.92 -0.20 -24.07
CA LEU A 64 -26.58 0.16 -24.49
C LEU A 64 -26.02 -1.08 -25.21
N ARG A 65 -26.04 -1.07 -26.55
CA ARG A 65 -25.25 -2.00 -27.33
C ARG A 65 -23.81 -1.79 -26.92
N TRP A 66 -23.35 -2.55 -25.95
CA TRP A 66 -21.92 -2.72 -25.79
C TRP A 66 -21.43 -3.25 -27.14
N PRO A 67 -20.47 -2.57 -27.81
CA PRO A 67 -19.82 -3.15 -28.95
C PRO A 67 -19.37 -4.54 -28.53
N GLN A 68 -19.74 -5.56 -29.33
CA GLN A 68 -19.21 -6.92 -29.14
C GLN A 68 -17.69 -6.77 -29.03
N PRO A 69 -17.02 -7.41 -28.05
CA PRO A 69 -15.58 -7.36 -27.99
C PRO A 69 -15.05 -7.78 -29.37
N PRO A 70 -14.18 -6.99 -30.02
CA PRO A 70 -13.58 -7.39 -31.26
C PRO A 70 -12.95 -8.76 -31.06
N ALA A 71 -13.06 -9.62 -32.10
CA ALA A 71 -12.38 -10.90 -32.10
C ALA A 71 -10.93 -10.71 -31.65
N PRO A 72 -10.36 -11.63 -30.84
CA PRO A 72 -9.04 -11.45 -30.29
C PRO A 72 -8.07 -11.09 -31.43
N VAL A 73 -7.60 -9.86 -31.40
CA VAL A 73 -6.52 -9.42 -32.29
C VAL A 73 -5.30 -10.21 -31.82
N VAL A 74 -4.90 -11.18 -32.64
CA VAL A 74 -3.62 -11.86 -32.51
C VAL A 74 -2.58 -10.75 -32.55
N ALA A 75 -2.01 -10.42 -31.39
CA ALA A 75 -0.94 -9.44 -31.30
C ALA A 75 0.15 -9.86 -32.29
N LYS A 76 0.37 -9.05 -33.33
CA LYS A 76 1.54 -9.20 -34.15
C LYS A 76 2.74 -9.11 -33.23
N LYS A 77 3.46 -10.23 -33.12
CA LYS A 77 4.74 -10.29 -32.43
C LYS A 77 5.55 -9.07 -32.89
N PRO A 78 6.02 -8.20 -31.99
CA PRO A 78 6.94 -7.13 -32.41
C PRO A 78 8.07 -7.83 -33.15
N ALA A 79 8.40 -7.31 -34.33
CA ALA A 79 9.52 -7.84 -35.10
C ALA A 79 10.74 -7.79 -34.17
N SER A 80 11.28 -8.96 -33.83
CA SER A 80 12.53 -9.04 -33.12
C SER A 80 13.56 -8.35 -34.00
N GLN A 81 13.98 -7.15 -33.62
CA GLN A 81 15.22 -6.61 -34.14
C GLN A 81 16.30 -7.58 -33.71
N SER A 82 16.77 -8.41 -34.66
CA SER A 82 17.96 -9.21 -34.51
C SER A 82 19.12 -8.25 -34.28
N ASN A 83 19.50 -8.05 -32.99
CA ASN A 83 20.77 -7.44 -32.68
C ASN A 83 21.87 -8.42 -33.15
N GLU A 84 22.51 -8.07 -34.26
CA GLU A 84 23.65 -8.82 -34.84
C GLU A 84 24.93 -8.80 -33.99
N ASN A 85 24.86 -8.38 -32.75
CA ASN A 85 25.96 -8.52 -31.80
C ASN A 85 25.60 -9.58 -30.76
N GLY A 86 26.16 -10.78 -30.89
CA GLY A 86 25.95 -11.99 -30.09
C GLY A 86 26.08 -11.83 -28.55
N LYS A 87 25.46 -10.84 -27.97
CA LYS A 87 25.18 -10.74 -26.53
C LYS A 87 23.98 -11.61 -26.24
N LEU A 88 24.20 -12.68 -25.48
CA LEU A 88 23.13 -13.42 -24.82
C LEU A 88 22.18 -12.41 -24.16
N PRO A 89 20.84 -12.62 -24.21
CA PRO A 89 19.91 -11.78 -23.47
C PRO A 89 20.35 -11.76 -22.01
N GLN A 90 20.59 -10.56 -21.46
CA GLN A 90 20.86 -10.42 -20.04
C GLN A 90 19.57 -10.88 -19.31
N ILE A 91 19.68 -11.98 -18.59
CA ILE A 91 18.64 -12.41 -17.66
C ILE A 91 18.59 -11.31 -16.60
N SER A 92 17.50 -10.53 -16.55
CA SER A 92 17.36 -9.51 -15.53
C SER A 92 17.33 -10.18 -14.16
N VAL A 93 18.22 -9.76 -13.26
CA VAL A 93 18.25 -10.25 -11.89
C VAL A 93 17.12 -9.55 -11.13
N VAL A 94 16.03 -10.27 -10.89
CA VAL A 94 14.84 -9.71 -10.21
C VAL A 94 15.05 -9.50 -8.70
N PHE A 95 16.07 -10.14 -8.11
CA PHE A 95 16.44 -9.94 -6.70
C PHE A 95 17.97 -9.80 -6.58
N ALA A 96 18.40 -8.65 -6.11
CA ALA A 96 19.81 -8.32 -5.91
C ALA A 96 20.07 -7.96 -4.44
N ASP A 97 21.10 -8.55 -3.86
CA ASP A 97 21.68 -8.21 -2.56
C ASP A 97 23.20 -8.47 -2.60
N ASP A 98 23.86 -7.75 -3.50
CA ASP A 98 25.29 -7.92 -3.77
C ASP A 98 26.16 -7.53 -2.56
N SER A 99 25.62 -6.71 -1.66
CA SER A 99 26.28 -6.26 -0.44
C SER A 99 26.03 -7.17 0.76
N ASN A 100 25.23 -8.24 0.62
CA ASN A 100 24.74 -9.07 1.72
C ASN A 100 24.04 -8.22 2.83
N SER A 101 23.35 -7.19 2.42
CA SER A 101 22.71 -6.22 3.33
C SER A 101 21.60 -6.85 4.16
N LEU A 102 21.01 -7.96 3.69
CA LEU A 102 19.96 -8.71 4.38
C LEU A 102 20.49 -9.78 5.35
N ASP A 103 21.80 -9.95 5.49
CA ASP A 103 22.37 -10.97 6.39
C ASP A 103 21.84 -10.87 7.83
N PRO A 104 21.75 -9.68 8.46
CA PRO A 104 21.19 -9.57 9.81
C PRO A 104 19.72 -10.02 9.88
N PHE A 105 18.93 -9.70 8.86
CA PHE A 105 17.54 -10.13 8.76
C PHE A 105 17.44 -11.66 8.57
N PHE A 106 18.25 -12.23 7.71
CA PHE A 106 18.27 -13.68 7.50
C PHE A 106 18.74 -14.43 8.75
N ALA A 107 19.70 -13.89 9.50
CA ALA A 107 20.10 -14.44 10.79
C ALA A 107 18.95 -14.41 11.83
N ALA A 108 18.17 -13.34 11.85
CA ALA A 108 16.98 -13.25 12.71
C ALA A 108 15.91 -14.29 12.32
N LEU A 109 15.64 -14.46 11.02
CA LEU A 109 14.73 -15.51 10.53
C LEU A 109 15.25 -16.92 10.89
N TRP A 110 16.55 -17.14 10.79
CA TRP A 110 17.15 -18.43 11.18
C TRP A 110 16.97 -18.72 12.67
N THR A 111 17.07 -17.70 13.51
CA THR A 111 16.83 -17.84 14.95
C THR A 111 15.40 -18.28 15.24
N LEU A 112 14.40 -17.72 14.53
CA LEU A 112 13.00 -18.15 14.60
C LEU A 112 12.82 -19.59 14.09
N GLU A 113 13.42 -19.93 12.94
CA GLU A 113 13.32 -21.26 12.33
C GLU A 113 13.88 -22.36 13.24
N GLN A 114 14.86 -22.04 14.11
CA GLN A 114 15.43 -22.97 15.10
C GLN A 114 14.57 -23.11 16.36
N GLY A 115 13.53 -22.33 16.52
CA GLY A 115 12.76 -22.27 17.77
C GLY A 115 13.57 -21.81 19.00
N LYS A 116 14.74 -21.21 18.76
CA LYS A 116 15.67 -20.79 19.85
C LYS A 116 15.53 -19.32 20.22
N GLY A 117 14.76 -18.55 19.49
CA GLY A 117 14.56 -17.13 19.71
C GLY A 117 13.30 -16.85 20.52
N SER A 118 13.47 -16.18 21.65
CA SER A 118 12.42 -15.39 22.29
C SER A 118 12.51 -14.00 21.70
N GLY A 119 11.67 -13.65 20.73
CA GLY A 119 11.66 -12.30 20.18
C GLY A 119 10.88 -12.18 18.88
N LEU A 120 10.46 -10.97 18.62
CA LEU A 120 9.75 -10.61 17.42
C LEU A 120 10.75 -10.28 16.31
N VAL A 121 10.47 -10.74 15.10
CA VAL A 121 11.13 -10.29 13.89
C VAL A 121 10.14 -9.41 13.15
N THR A 122 10.31 -8.09 13.26
CA THR A 122 9.39 -7.11 12.70
C THR A 122 9.86 -6.65 11.32
N ILE A 123 8.97 -6.67 10.35
CA ILE A 123 9.18 -6.11 9.00
C ILE A 123 8.26 -4.91 8.84
N LEU A 124 8.83 -3.74 8.56
CA LEU A 124 8.06 -2.55 8.22
C LEU A 124 8.02 -2.40 6.70
N HIS A 125 6.83 -2.47 6.10
CA HIS A 125 6.64 -2.31 4.66
C HIS A 125 5.94 -0.98 4.37
N TYR A 126 6.73 0.03 4.05
CA TYR A 126 6.24 1.32 3.59
C TYR A 126 5.89 1.27 2.11
N GLY A 127 4.70 1.76 1.77
CA GLY A 127 4.24 1.75 0.38
C GLY A 127 3.10 2.72 0.10
N ASP A 128 2.61 2.63 -1.12
CA ASP A 128 1.52 3.45 -1.63
C ASP A 128 0.17 2.68 -1.65
N SER A 129 -0.72 3.01 -2.59
CA SER A 129 -2.08 2.45 -2.62
C SER A 129 -2.17 0.92 -2.76
N PRO A 130 -1.32 0.18 -3.49
CA PRO A 130 -1.30 -1.28 -3.46
C PRO A 130 -1.08 -1.88 -2.08
N THR A 131 -0.32 -1.18 -1.21
CA THR A 131 -0.06 -1.59 0.18
C THR A 131 -1.21 -1.21 1.12
N THR A 132 -1.94 -0.11 0.83
CA THR A 132 -3.00 0.45 1.70
C THR A 132 -4.15 -0.53 1.99
N ALA A 133 -4.50 -1.37 1.03
CA ALA A 133 -5.58 -2.36 1.19
C ALA A 133 -5.13 -3.69 1.80
N ASP A 134 -3.85 -3.81 2.15
CA ASP A 134 -3.22 -5.02 2.72
C ASP A 134 -3.46 -6.29 1.88
N LEU A 135 -3.58 -6.14 0.55
CA LEU A 135 -3.77 -7.28 -0.34
C LEU A 135 -2.46 -8.03 -0.55
N ILE A 136 -1.42 -7.34 -1.04
CA ILE A 136 -0.10 -7.93 -1.27
C ILE A 136 0.57 -8.24 0.07
N THR A 137 0.63 -7.26 0.96
CA THR A 137 1.28 -7.34 2.28
C THR A 137 0.63 -8.38 3.18
N GLY A 138 -0.69 -8.52 3.13
CA GLY A 138 -1.43 -9.55 3.87
C GLY A 138 -1.11 -10.98 3.40
N ASP A 139 -0.91 -11.20 2.09
CA ASP A 139 -0.49 -12.49 1.55
C ASP A 139 0.98 -12.79 1.87
N VAL A 140 1.85 -11.77 1.78
CA VAL A 140 3.27 -11.89 2.21
C VAL A 140 3.35 -12.26 3.68
N ARG A 141 2.62 -11.52 4.54
CA ARG A 141 2.55 -11.78 5.98
C ARG A 141 2.12 -13.20 6.27
N ALA A 142 1.03 -13.66 5.67
CA ALA A 142 0.51 -15.01 5.89
C ALA A 142 1.52 -16.10 5.50
N GLN A 143 2.20 -15.94 4.35
CA GLN A 143 3.21 -16.91 3.88
C GLN A 143 4.45 -16.94 4.78
N LEU A 144 4.96 -15.78 5.20
CA LEU A 144 6.13 -15.69 6.08
C LEU A 144 5.79 -16.18 7.48
N GLN A 145 4.63 -15.80 8.04
CA GLN A 145 4.20 -16.26 9.36
C GLN A 145 3.96 -17.77 9.40
N ASN A 146 3.45 -18.37 8.33
CA ASN A 146 3.30 -19.81 8.23
C ASN A 146 4.64 -20.56 8.34
N ARG A 147 5.73 -19.93 7.92
CA ARG A 147 7.08 -20.51 7.97
C ARG A 147 7.83 -20.19 9.27
N PHE A 148 7.74 -18.96 9.75
CA PHE A 148 8.61 -18.43 10.81
C PHE A 148 7.87 -18.19 12.13
N GLY A 149 6.57 -18.48 12.19
CA GLY A 149 5.72 -18.26 13.36
C GLY A 149 4.89 -16.98 13.26
N ASP A 150 3.64 -17.08 13.67
CA ASP A 150 2.66 -15.98 13.65
C ASP A 150 2.74 -15.18 14.96
N ALA A 151 3.30 -13.96 14.89
CA ALA A 151 3.39 -13.06 16.04
C ALA A 151 2.25 -12.03 16.09
N GLY A 152 1.24 -12.14 15.24
CA GLY A 152 0.07 -11.27 15.25
C GLY A 152 -0.19 -10.57 13.93
N ARG A 153 -1.21 -9.69 13.96
CA ARG A 153 -1.63 -8.98 12.74
C ARG A 153 -0.77 -7.76 12.46
N GLY A 154 -0.04 -7.25 13.47
CA GLY A 154 0.82 -6.08 13.35
C GLY A 154 0.04 -4.78 13.38
N TYR A 155 0.70 -3.74 12.87
CA TYR A 155 0.25 -2.36 12.94
C TYR A 155 -0.92 -2.06 12.02
N THR A 156 -1.93 -1.37 12.55
CA THR A 156 -3.04 -0.80 11.80
C THR A 156 -3.30 0.64 12.24
N LEU A 157 -3.81 1.47 11.33
CA LEU A 157 -4.22 2.84 11.67
C LEU A 157 -5.42 2.82 12.61
N VAL A 158 -5.54 3.85 13.45
CA VAL A 158 -6.64 3.98 14.43
C VAL A 158 -8.00 4.11 13.73
N ALA A 159 -8.05 4.75 12.57
CA ALA A 159 -9.26 4.91 11.78
C ALA A 159 -8.94 4.82 10.29
N LYS A 160 -9.97 4.77 9.44
CA LYS A 160 -9.83 4.66 7.99
C LYS A 160 -9.68 6.02 7.34
N PRO A 161 -8.49 6.44 6.87
CA PRO A 161 -8.35 7.68 6.11
C PRO A 161 -9.07 7.63 4.76
N TRP A 162 -9.26 6.42 4.22
CA TRP A 162 -9.95 6.15 2.95
C TRP A 162 -10.88 4.95 3.09
N ALA A 163 -11.95 4.94 2.32
CA ALA A 163 -12.95 3.87 2.37
C ALA A 163 -12.37 2.47 2.09
N TRP A 164 -11.31 2.40 1.28
CA TRP A 164 -10.63 1.15 0.90
C TRP A 164 -9.40 0.84 1.76
N TYR A 165 -9.09 1.64 2.79
CA TYR A 165 -8.09 1.24 3.77
C TYR A 165 -8.55 -0.04 4.45
N GLY A 166 -7.69 -1.04 4.44
CA GLY A 166 -7.98 -2.35 5.01
C GLY A 166 -6.77 -2.95 5.70
N HIS A 167 -7.05 -3.88 6.58
CA HIS A 167 -6.03 -4.69 7.23
C HIS A 167 -6.57 -6.12 7.36
N ARG A 168 -5.88 -7.10 6.77
CA ARG A 168 -6.34 -8.49 6.83
C ARG A 168 -6.24 -9.04 8.26
N GLY A 169 -7.34 -9.58 8.75
CA GLY A 169 -7.45 -10.08 10.12
C GLY A 169 -8.01 -9.06 11.13
N VAL A 170 -8.15 -7.77 10.72
CA VAL A 170 -8.72 -6.71 11.57
C VAL A 170 -9.71 -5.87 10.77
N GLU A 171 -10.97 -5.91 11.13
CA GLU A 171 -11.98 -5.03 10.53
C GLU A 171 -12.15 -3.77 11.38
N ILE A 172 -11.99 -2.61 10.74
CA ILE A 172 -11.99 -1.31 11.41
C ILE A 172 -13.29 -0.60 11.12
N SER A 173 -13.94 -0.12 12.16
CA SER A 173 -15.00 0.89 12.11
C SER A 173 -14.66 2.04 13.04
N ASP A 174 -14.98 3.25 12.63
CA ASP A 174 -14.56 4.45 13.33
C ASP A 174 -15.57 5.58 13.19
N HIS A 175 -15.48 6.56 14.09
CA HIS A 175 -16.30 7.76 14.08
C HIS A 175 -15.60 8.91 14.79
N GLY A 176 -15.84 10.13 14.31
CA GLY A 176 -15.53 11.37 15.01
C GLY A 176 -14.06 11.79 15.05
N TRP A 177 -13.17 11.11 14.34
CA TRP A 177 -11.76 11.46 14.25
C TRP A 177 -11.51 12.55 13.20
N LYS A 178 -10.73 13.55 13.53
CA LYS A 178 -10.11 14.46 12.58
C LYS A 178 -8.79 13.85 12.11
N MET A 179 -8.77 13.40 10.86
CA MET A 179 -7.65 12.66 10.28
C MET A 179 -6.68 13.59 9.54
N ARG A 180 -5.40 13.32 9.70
CA ARG A 180 -4.31 13.92 8.91
C ARG A 180 -3.39 12.81 8.44
N THR A 181 -2.88 12.94 7.22
CA THR A 181 -1.94 11.99 6.63
C THR A 181 -0.76 12.73 6.04
N GLY A 182 0.39 12.06 5.95
CA GLY A 182 1.59 12.58 5.30
C GLY A 182 1.49 12.73 3.78
N VAL A 183 0.27 12.65 3.23
CA VAL A 183 -0.03 12.73 1.80
C VAL A 183 -0.93 13.94 1.53
N GLY A 184 -0.81 14.55 0.34
CA GLY A 184 -1.61 15.70 -0.06
C GLY A 184 -0.87 17.03 0.06
N LEU A 185 -1.62 18.15 -0.01
CA LEU A 185 -1.04 19.51 -0.03
C LEU A 185 -0.64 19.99 1.37
N MET A 186 -1.38 19.62 2.41
CA MET A 186 -1.11 20.00 3.80
C MET A 186 -0.44 18.82 4.55
N ARG A 187 0.86 18.69 4.37
CA ARG A 187 1.66 17.59 4.93
C ARG A 187 2.33 17.93 6.26
N GLU A 188 2.13 19.13 6.77
CA GLU A 188 2.73 19.54 8.04
C GLU A 188 1.99 18.88 9.20
N GLY A 189 2.76 18.27 10.11
CA GLY A 189 2.19 17.61 11.28
C GLY A 189 3.13 16.59 11.88
N ILE A 190 2.71 16.07 13.03
CA ILE A 190 3.33 14.93 13.67
C ILE A 190 2.50 13.71 13.31
N TYR A 191 3.17 12.70 12.83
CA TYR A 191 2.59 11.44 12.40
C TYR A 191 3.28 10.29 13.11
N GLY A 192 2.53 9.22 13.38
CA GLY A 192 3.10 7.97 13.85
C GLY A 192 3.79 7.17 12.75
N LEU A 193 4.16 5.95 13.06
CA LEU A 193 4.89 5.02 12.21
C LEU A 193 4.25 4.87 10.82
N GLY A 194 2.92 4.76 10.75
CA GLY A 194 2.15 4.64 9.51
C GLY A 194 1.90 5.95 8.75
N GLY A 195 2.53 7.08 9.15
CA GLY A 195 2.39 8.36 8.44
C GLY A 195 1.00 9.00 8.53
N ALA A 196 0.22 8.66 9.55
CA ALA A 196 -1.10 9.23 9.82
C ALA A 196 -1.25 9.65 11.29
N ALA A 197 -2.19 10.55 11.57
CA ALA A 197 -2.56 11.00 12.89
C ALA A 197 -4.07 11.27 12.99
N PHE A 198 -4.66 10.90 14.12
CA PHE A 198 -6.10 10.95 14.37
C PHE A 198 -6.35 11.73 15.66
N GLU A 199 -6.88 12.94 15.51
CA GLU A 199 -7.24 13.79 16.63
C GLU A 199 -8.71 13.61 16.98
N GLY A 200 -9.01 13.32 18.26
CA GLY A 200 -10.39 13.11 18.71
C GLY A 200 -10.63 13.62 20.11
N GLN A 201 -11.91 13.85 20.41
CA GLN A 201 -12.45 14.22 21.72
C GLN A 201 -13.53 13.22 22.11
N THR A 202 -14.12 13.39 23.29
CA THR A 202 -15.26 12.58 23.73
C THR A 202 -16.34 12.51 22.66
N GLY A 203 -16.75 11.29 22.30
CA GLY A 203 -17.64 11.01 21.18
C GLY A 203 -16.95 10.37 19.97
N ALA A 204 -15.63 10.59 19.80
CA ALA A 204 -14.87 9.83 18.84
C ALA A 204 -14.61 8.39 19.33
N TRP A 205 -14.50 7.44 18.41
CA TRP A 205 -14.18 6.06 18.74
C TRP A 205 -13.64 5.30 17.53
N SER A 206 -12.85 4.26 17.81
CA SER A 206 -12.46 3.22 16.86
C SER A 206 -12.81 1.87 17.43
N LYS A 207 -13.30 0.97 16.61
CA LYS A 207 -13.59 -0.42 16.98
C LYS A 207 -12.94 -1.36 15.98
N PHE A 208 -12.10 -2.24 16.47
CA PHE A 208 -11.37 -3.27 15.74
C PHE A 208 -12.03 -4.61 16.01
N ARG A 209 -12.62 -5.21 14.98
CA ARG A 209 -13.12 -6.58 15.05
C ARG A 209 -12.01 -7.52 14.59
N LEU A 210 -11.52 -8.33 15.52
CA LEU A 210 -10.48 -9.30 15.26
C LEU A 210 -11.11 -10.52 14.61
N THR A 211 -10.87 -10.74 13.32
CA THR A 211 -11.43 -11.88 12.59
C THR A 211 -10.67 -13.18 12.90
N GLU A 212 -9.49 -13.05 13.50
CA GLU A 212 -8.68 -14.14 14.00
C GLU A 212 -8.44 -13.93 15.51
N SER A 213 -9.07 -14.74 16.32
CA SER A 213 -9.32 -14.53 17.75
C SER A 213 -8.14 -14.85 18.69
N GLN A 214 -6.90 -14.67 18.26
CA GLN A 214 -5.76 -15.11 19.07
C GLN A 214 -4.77 -13.98 19.37
N GLN A 215 -5.17 -12.72 19.18
CA GLN A 215 -4.34 -11.60 19.59
C GLN A 215 -4.34 -11.53 21.13
N THR A 216 -3.17 -11.44 21.73
CA THR A 216 -2.99 -11.42 23.19
C THR A 216 -2.62 -10.06 23.72
N VAL A 217 -2.18 -9.15 22.84
CA VAL A 217 -1.71 -7.81 23.19
C VAL A 217 -2.16 -6.83 22.12
N VAL A 218 -2.52 -5.64 22.52
CA VAL A 218 -2.59 -4.46 21.65
C VAL A 218 -1.67 -3.37 22.19
N ASP A 219 -0.82 -2.82 21.33
CA ASP A 219 -0.03 -1.62 21.61
C ASP A 219 -0.74 -0.44 20.96
N VAL A 220 -1.07 0.60 21.73
CA VAL A 220 -1.72 1.80 21.20
C VAL A 220 -0.74 2.95 21.21
N GLU A 221 -0.46 3.48 20.01
CA GLU A 221 0.49 4.58 19.81
C GLU A 221 -0.23 5.93 19.80
N TYR A 222 0.33 6.91 20.51
CA TYR A 222 -0.26 8.23 20.70
C TYR A 222 0.78 9.34 20.76
N LEU A 223 0.33 10.58 20.64
CA LEU A 223 1.11 11.77 20.88
C LEU A 223 0.93 12.21 22.33
N ALA A 224 1.99 12.14 23.11
CA ALA A 224 2.08 12.78 24.42
C ALA A 224 2.42 14.26 24.23
N LYS A 225 1.67 15.16 24.86
CA LYS A 225 1.87 16.62 24.78
C LYS A 225 1.22 17.35 25.94
N SER A 226 1.63 18.60 26.17
CA SER A 226 0.97 19.46 27.17
C SER A 226 -0.52 19.63 26.86
N GLY A 227 -1.36 19.44 27.88
CA GLY A 227 -2.81 19.48 27.74
C GLY A 227 -3.41 18.30 27.00
N GLY A 228 -2.67 17.21 26.81
CA GLY A 228 -3.20 15.97 26.26
C GLY A 228 -4.34 15.40 27.10
N GLY A 229 -5.37 14.85 26.42
CA GLY A 229 -6.51 14.22 27.06
C GLY A 229 -6.23 12.80 27.53
N THR A 230 -7.29 12.04 27.79
CA THR A 230 -7.23 10.64 28.20
C THR A 230 -8.05 9.79 27.22
N PHE A 231 -7.55 8.59 26.88
CA PHE A 231 -8.33 7.60 26.14
C PHE A 231 -8.46 6.30 26.93
N ALA A 232 -9.52 5.57 26.62
CA ALA A 232 -9.74 4.23 27.15
C ALA A 232 -9.54 3.19 26.05
N VAL A 233 -9.06 2.01 26.45
CA VAL A 233 -9.04 0.78 25.66
C VAL A 233 -10.06 -0.19 26.27
N GLU A 234 -10.90 -0.78 25.43
CA GLU A 234 -11.92 -1.73 25.83
C GLU A 234 -11.76 -3.04 25.04
N ALA A 235 -11.90 -4.17 25.71
CA ALA A 235 -11.99 -5.49 25.09
C ALA A 235 -13.41 -6.03 25.29
N ASP A 236 -14.10 -6.39 24.19
CA ASP A 236 -15.48 -6.88 24.18
C ASP A 236 -16.42 -5.99 25.03
N ASP A 237 -16.35 -4.68 24.76
CA ASP A 237 -17.09 -3.61 25.43
C ASP A 237 -16.81 -3.43 26.94
N ARG A 238 -15.77 -4.11 27.44
CA ARG A 238 -15.30 -3.96 28.82
C ARG A 238 -14.02 -3.11 28.86
N ARG A 239 -14.05 -2.02 29.60
CA ARG A 239 -12.85 -1.17 29.79
C ARG A 239 -11.76 -1.96 30.52
N ILE A 240 -10.56 -1.96 29.93
CA ILE A 240 -9.37 -2.65 30.48
C ILE A 240 -8.24 -1.68 30.78
N LEU A 241 -8.24 -0.48 30.17
CA LEU A 241 -7.23 0.55 30.42
C LEU A 241 -7.82 1.95 30.25
N GLU A 242 -7.31 2.92 31.04
CA GLU A 242 -7.34 4.36 30.77
C GLU A 242 -5.92 4.90 30.72
N GLN A 243 -5.60 5.64 29.64
CA GLN A 243 -4.28 6.19 29.39
C GLN A 243 -4.34 7.70 29.23
N PRO A 244 -3.75 8.50 30.13
CA PRO A 244 -3.54 9.92 29.93
C PRO A 244 -2.45 10.14 28.88
N THR A 245 -2.60 11.17 28.05
CA THR A 245 -1.64 11.58 27.03
C THR A 245 -0.97 12.92 27.35
N SER A 246 -1.18 13.44 28.56
CA SER A 246 -0.55 14.67 29.03
C SER A 246 0.92 14.42 29.36
N SER A 247 1.82 15.26 28.84
CA SER A 247 3.25 15.25 29.10
C SER A 247 3.80 16.68 29.03
N GLU A 248 4.87 16.98 29.76
CA GLU A 248 5.56 18.27 29.64
C GLU A 248 6.23 18.44 28.27
N MET A 249 6.76 17.36 27.73
CA MET A 249 7.39 17.34 26.40
C MET A 249 6.47 16.72 25.37
N GLN A 250 6.60 17.20 24.13
CA GLN A 250 5.92 16.59 23.01
C GLN A 250 6.75 15.41 22.48
N GLU A 251 6.19 14.21 22.59
CA GLU A 251 6.85 12.97 22.20
C GLU A 251 5.82 11.93 21.75
N THR A 252 6.27 10.89 21.05
CA THR A 252 5.40 9.76 20.75
C THR A 252 5.41 8.78 21.93
N GLY A 253 4.21 8.41 22.39
CA GLY A 253 4.00 7.43 23.45
C GLY A 253 3.39 6.15 22.90
N SER A 254 3.54 5.08 23.66
CA SER A 254 2.88 3.80 23.42
C SER A 254 2.44 3.19 24.73
N VAL A 255 1.31 2.50 24.73
CA VAL A 255 0.84 1.73 25.86
C VAL A 255 0.46 0.33 25.43
N GLN A 256 1.11 -0.64 26.03
CA GLN A 256 0.83 -2.06 25.83
C GLN A 256 -0.30 -2.52 26.73
N VAL A 257 -1.29 -3.18 26.16
CA VAL A 257 -2.48 -3.67 26.84
C VAL A 257 -2.64 -5.16 26.59
N GLU A 258 -2.63 -5.95 27.64
CA GLU A 258 -2.96 -7.37 27.55
C GLU A 258 -4.45 -7.58 27.27
N LEU A 259 -4.75 -8.39 26.30
CA LEU A 259 -6.12 -8.72 25.92
C LEU A 259 -6.57 -10.01 26.62
N PRO A 260 -7.76 -10.02 27.23
CA PRO A 260 -8.36 -11.26 27.76
C PRO A 260 -8.40 -12.36 26.68
N PRO A 261 -8.17 -13.64 27.05
CA PRO A 261 -8.24 -14.74 26.11
C PRO A 261 -9.59 -14.78 25.36
N GLY A 262 -9.53 -14.88 24.04
CA GLY A 262 -10.72 -14.97 23.19
C GLY A 262 -11.36 -13.62 22.85
N THR A 263 -10.72 -12.49 23.16
CA THR A 263 -11.18 -11.14 22.78
C THR A 263 -11.49 -11.09 21.27
N LYS A 264 -12.68 -10.61 20.94
CA LYS A 264 -13.17 -10.47 19.56
C LYS A 264 -13.15 -9.04 19.06
N THR A 265 -13.30 -8.09 19.98
CA THR A 265 -13.32 -6.67 19.64
C THR A 265 -12.47 -5.87 20.60
N VAL A 266 -11.71 -4.92 20.03
CA VAL A 266 -10.99 -3.90 20.79
C VAL A 266 -11.56 -2.55 20.40
N SER A 267 -11.91 -1.70 21.37
CA SER A 267 -12.35 -0.33 21.10
C SER A 267 -11.40 0.65 21.78
N ILE A 268 -11.14 1.77 21.10
CA ILE A 268 -10.34 2.87 21.61
C ILE A 268 -11.19 4.13 21.52
N ARG A 269 -11.34 4.86 22.64
CA ARG A 269 -12.14 6.08 22.67
C ARG A 269 -11.56 7.13 23.62
N PRO A 270 -11.57 8.43 23.26
CA PRO A 270 -11.27 9.51 24.17
C PRO A 270 -12.30 9.56 25.32
N THR A 271 -11.83 9.68 26.55
CA THR A 271 -12.69 9.82 27.75
C THR A 271 -12.69 11.23 28.30
N SER A 272 -11.60 11.98 28.11
CA SER A 272 -11.52 13.40 28.47
C SER A 272 -10.52 14.15 27.59
N GLY A 273 -10.76 15.45 27.40
CA GLY A 273 -9.87 16.33 26.63
C GLY A 273 -9.75 15.91 25.14
N SER A 274 -8.66 16.35 24.52
CA SER A 274 -8.31 16.00 23.15
C SER A 274 -7.10 15.05 23.12
N VAL A 275 -7.20 13.94 22.42
CA VAL A 275 -6.11 12.99 22.20
C VAL A 275 -5.70 12.98 20.74
N THR A 276 -4.45 12.65 20.47
CA THR A 276 -3.96 12.34 19.11
C THR A 276 -3.40 10.94 19.14
N LEU A 277 -4.00 10.04 18.36
CA LEU A 277 -3.58 8.64 18.23
C LEU A 277 -2.97 8.41 16.85
N PHE A 278 -2.10 7.40 16.74
CA PHE A 278 -1.43 7.07 15.49
C PHE A 278 -1.86 5.71 14.94
N GLY A 279 -1.71 4.67 15.74
CA GLY A 279 -1.96 3.30 15.35
C GLY A 279 -2.25 2.38 16.52
N ALA A 280 -2.57 1.15 16.18
CA ALA A 280 -2.72 0.03 17.11
C ALA A 280 -2.01 -1.19 16.52
N ASP A 281 -1.06 -1.76 17.27
CA ASP A 281 -0.32 -2.95 16.86
C ASP A 281 -0.88 -4.17 17.59
N PHE A 282 -1.42 -5.13 16.84
CA PHE A 282 -2.03 -6.34 17.38
C PHE A 282 -1.04 -7.49 17.34
N ARG A 283 -0.64 -7.95 18.52
CA ARG A 283 0.37 -9.01 18.69
C ARG A 283 -0.21 -10.30 19.28
N ARG A 284 0.48 -11.39 18.93
CA ARG A 284 0.16 -12.73 19.40
C ARG A 284 1.43 -13.38 19.98
N GLY A 285 1.48 -13.47 21.29
CA GLY A 285 2.67 -13.99 21.96
C GLY A 285 3.88 -13.06 21.89
N SER A 286 5.05 -13.61 22.19
CA SER A 286 6.31 -12.89 22.31
C SER A 286 7.38 -13.32 21.34
N SER A 287 7.06 -14.22 20.40
CA SER A 287 8.01 -14.75 19.39
C SER A 287 7.31 -15.03 18.08
N GLY A 288 7.99 -14.79 17.00
CA GLY A 288 7.53 -14.99 15.63
C GLY A 288 7.76 -13.77 14.76
N LEU A 289 7.10 -13.75 13.59
CA LEU A 289 7.24 -12.69 12.60
C LEU A 289 6.04 -11.76 12.66
N LEU A 290 6.31 -10.46 12.80
CA LEU A 290 5.38 -9.37 12.55
C LEU A 290 5.65 -8.76 11.17
N TYR A 291 4.60 -8.40 10.46
CA TYR A 291 4.70 -7.74 9.17
C TYR A 291 3.71 -6.57 9.12
N ASP A 292 4.25 -5.36 9.24
CA ASP A 292 3.48 -4.14 9.34
C ASP A 292 3.29 -3.53 7.95
N SER A 293 2.04 -3.45 7.52
CA SER A 293 1.63 -2.85 6.26
C SER A 293 1.42 -1.35 6.45
N LEU A 294 2.40 -0.54 6.06
CA LEU A 294 2.42 0.91 6.27
C LEU A 294 2.10 1.66 4.96
N GLY A 295 1.00 1.27 4.32
CA GLY A 295 0.54 1.86 3.06
C GLY A 295 -0.27 3.13 3.26
N LEU A 296 0.05 4.17 2.48
CA LEU A 296 -0.73 5.40 2.39
C LEU A 296 -1.15 5.66 0.94
N ASN A 297 -2.44 5.84 0.73
CA ASN A 297 -2.97 6.08 -0.61
C ASN A 297 -2.43 7.39 -1.21
N GLY A 298 -1.89 7.32 -2.42
CA GLY A 298 -1.26 8.47 -3.08
C GLY A 298 0.12 8.86 -2.54
N ALA A 299 0.70 8.04 -1.63
CA ALA A 299 2.02 8.32 -1.09
C ALA A 299 3.12 8.20 -2.15
N THR A 300 4.16 8.99 -1.95
CA THR A 300 5.41 8.96 -2.68
C THR A 300 6.57 8.79 -1.70
N THR A 301 7.74 8.50 -2.19
CA THR A 301 8.99 8.42 -1.40
C THR A 301 9.19 9.66 -0.50
N SER A 302 8.57 10.81 -0.86
CA SER A 302 8.65 12.04 -0.08
C SER A 302 8.10 11.91 1.35
N VAL A 303 7.22 10.94 1.62
CA VAL A 303 6.74 10.68 2.99
C VAL A 303 7.92 10.36 3.89
N LEU A 304 8.76 9.43 3.49
CA LEU A 304 9.98 9.06 4.25
C LEU A 304 11.06 10.13 4.14
N ALA A 305 11.23 10.71 2.93
CA ALA A 305 12.30 11.65 2.68
C ALA A 305 12.11 13.00 3.36
N ARG A 306 10.87 13.46 3.61
CA ARG A 306 10.62 14.85 4.01
C ARG A 306 9.54 15.03 5.07
N VAL A 307 8.53 14.15 5.14
CA VAL A 307 7.31 14.42 5.92
C VAL A 307 7.42 13.95 7.35
N LEU A 308 7.87 12.71 7.57
CA LEU A 308 7.98 12.18 8.92
C LEU A 308 8.97 13.01 9.75
N GLN A 309 8.52 13.48 10.91
CA GLN A 309 9.34 14.33 11.79
C GLN A 309 10.48 13.50 12.40
N PRO A 310 11.75 13.89 12.26
CA PRO A 310 12.90 13.01 12.54
C PRO A 310 12.93 12.42 13.95
N THR A 311 12.70 13.24 14.97
CA THR A 311 12.76 12.81 16.38
C THR A 311 11.61 11.86 16.69
N MET A 312 10.39 12.20 16.27
CA MET A 312 9.20 11.37 16.50
C MET A 312 9.30 10.04 15.76
N TRP A 313 9.72 10.09 14.49
CA TRP A 313 9.90 8.87 13.70
C TRP A 313 10.98 7.96 14.28
N LYS A 314 12.08 8.53 14.82
CA LYS A 314 13.08 7.74 15.51
C LYS A 314 12.50 7.03 16.73
N GLN A 315 11.70 7.72 17.55
CA GLN A 315 11.03 7.10 18.70
C GLN A 315 10.13 5.94 18.29
N GLU A 316 9.36 6.10 17.20
CA GLU A 316 8.53 5.02 16.63
C GLU A 316 9.38 3.84 16.13
N MET A 317 10.47 4.12 15.40
CA MET A 317 11.38 3.10 14.90
C MET A 317 12.11 2.35 16.03
N ASP A 318 12.50 3.05 17.08
CA ASP A 318 13.13 2.44 18.27
C ASP A 318 12.15 1.45 18.96
N ARG A 319 10.86 1.77 19.01
CA ARG A 319 9.83 0.86 19.56
C ARG A 319 9.52 -0.31 18.67
N ALA A 320 9.33 -0.06 17.39
CA ALA A 320 9.07 -1.12 16.40
C ALA A 320 10.26 -2.07 16.25
N ALA A 321 11.48 -1.61 16.53
CA ALA A 321 12.73 -2.35 16.44
C ALA A 321 12.82 -3.25 15.17
N PRO A 322 12.69 -2.67 13.96
CA PRO A 322 12.55 -3.47 12.75
C PRO A 322 13.79 -4.28 12.44
N ALA A 323 13.61 -5.52 12.05
CA ALA A 323 14.64 -6.39 11.48
C ALA A 323 14.82 -6.14 9.97
N LEU A 324 13.80 -5.57 9.32
CA LEU A 324 13.82 -5.21 7.90
C LEU A 324 12.88 -4.02 7.65
N VAL A 325 13.34 -3.07 6.82
CA VAL A 325 12.48 -2.02 6.26
C VAL A 325 12.36 -2.22 4.75
N VAL A 326 11.14 -2.39 4.25
CA VAL A 326 10.82 -2.43 2.81
C VAL A 326 10.34 -1.07 2.38
N VAL A 327 10.89 -0.54 1.27
CA VAL A 327 10.54 0.75 0.65
C VAL A 327 9.93 0.47 -0.71
N ASN A 328 8.60 0.54 -0.82
CA ASN A 328 7.85 0.18 -2.02
C ASN A 328 7.03 1.37 -2.56
N TYR A 329 7.72 2.26 -3.24
CA TYR A 329 7.15 3.44 -3.89
C TYR A 329 7.54 3.49 -5.38
N GLY A 330 6.99 4.45 -6.11
CA GLY A 330 7.28 4.68 -7.52
C GLY A 330 6.03 4.79 -8.39
N SER A 331 4.93 4.13 -7.99
CA SER A 331 3.69 4.15 -8.78
C SER A 331 3.10 5.56 -8.92
N ASN A 332 3.14 6.35 -7.86
CA ASN A 332 2.62 7.73 -7.90
C ASN A 332 3.61 8.70 -8.55
N GLU A 333 4.91 8.53 -8.31
CA GLU A 333 5.97 9.31 -8.95
C GLU A 333 5.95 9.17 -10.47
N SER A 334 5.53 8.02 -11.00
CA SER A 334 5.48 7.77 -12.44
C SER A 334 4.62 8.77 -13.22
N SER A 335 3.65 9.42 -12.55
CA SER A 335 2.85 10.49 -13.15
C SER A 335 3.61 11.81 -13.34
N PHE A 336 4.82 11.94 -12.78
CA PHE A 336 5.59 13.19 -12.76
C PHE A 336 6.94 13.03 -13.46
N GLY A 337 6.93 12.78 -14.78
CA GLY A 337 8.12 12.48 -15.58
C GLY A 337 9.29 13.46 -15.36
N ALA A 338 9.03 14.75 -15.31
CA ALA A 338 10.07 15.73 -15.05
C ALA A 338 10.76 15.54 -13.68
N PHE A 339 10.03 15.10 -12.67
CA PHE A 339 10.57 14.76 -11.36
C PHE A 339 11.35 13.44 -11.39
N VAL A 340 10.82 12.44 -12.09
CA VAL A 340 11.51 11.15 -12.27
C VAL A 340 12.89 11.36 -12.86
N HIS A 341 13.00 12.12 -13.96
CA HIS A 341 14.26 12.40 -14.63
C HIS A 341 15.27 13.22 -13.80
N LYS A 342 14.82 14.13 -12.94
CA LYS A 342 15.71 15.12 -12.31
C LYS A 342 15.85 15.00 -10.81
N GLY A 343 14.85 14.45 -10.11
CA GLY A 343 14.75 14.55 -8.66
C GLY A 343 14.61 13.24 -7.93
N TYR A 344 14.05 12.22 -8.57
CA TYR A 344 13.65 10.98 -7.90
C TYR A 344 14.82 10.22 -7.24
N ALA A 345 15.95 10.13 -7.93
CA ALA A 345 17.15 9.49 -7.37
C ALA A 345 17.63 10.15 -6.07
N ALA A 346 17.63 11.48 -6.02
CA ALA A 346 18.01 12.23 -4.82
C ALA A 346 17.00 12.05 -3.68
N GLU A 347 15.71 12.02 -4.01
CA GLU A 347 14.63 11.79 -3.05
C GLU A 347 14.74 10.41 -2.41
N LEU A 348 14.98 9.37 -3.20
CA LEU A 348 15.12 8.00 -2.71
C LEU A 348 16.36 7.85 -1.81
N ARG A 349 17.51 8.45 -2.21
CA ARG A 349 18.72 8.47 -1.35
C ARG A 349 18.44 9.15 -0.01
N LEU A 350 17.72 10.27 -0.02
CA LEU A 350 17.34 10.98 1.20
C LEU A 350 16.45 10.11 2.09
N ALA A 351 15.45 9.41 1.53
CA ALA A 351 14.60 8.50 2.28
C ALA A 351 15.42 7.38 2.96
N ILE A 352 16.31 6.72 2.21
CA ILE A 352 17.21 5.68 2.74
C ILE A 352 18.11 6.22 3.85
N GLN A 353 18.70 7.41 3.65
CA GLN A 353 19.53 8.05 4.67
C GLN A 353 18.74 8.31 5.96
N ARG A 354 17.51 8.80 5.84
CA ARG A 354 16.65 9.07 7.00
C ARG A 354 16.22 7.79 7.73
N ILE A 355 15.95 6.69 7.00
CA ILE A 355 15.70 5.39 7.62
C ILE A 355 16.92 4.98 8.47
N ARG A 356 18.14 5.11 7.94
CA ARG A 356 19.36 4.76 8.67
C ARG A 356 19.63 5.61 9.89
N VAL A 357 19.20 6.88 9.87
CA VAL A 357 19.25 7.75 11.07
C VAL A 357 18.21 7.33 12.10
N ALA A 358 17.02 6.98 11.66
CA ALA A 358 15.93 6.56 12.55
C ALA A 358 16.15 5.15 13.13
N ALA A 359 16.69 4.22 12.36
CA ALA A 359 17.00 2.84 12.76
C ALA A 359 18.41 2.44 12.28
N PRO A 360 19.45 2.78 13.03
CA PRO A 360 20.83 2.48 12.64
C PRO A 360 21.08 0.97 12.46
N GLY A 361 21.70 0.60 11.33
CA GLY A 361 22.04 -0.78 11.05
C GLY A 361 20.90 -1.68 10.53
N VAL A 362 19.68 -1.14 10.41
CA VAL A 362 18.55 -1.92 9.87
C VAL A 362 18.79 -2.29 8.39
N PRO A 363 18.59 -3.54 8.00
CA PRO A 363 18.49 -3.94 6.61
C PRO A 363 17.39 -3.18 5.87
N ILE A 364 17.69 -2.73 4.65
CA ILE A 364 16.71 -2.02 3.79
C ILE A 364 16.60 -2.77 2.47
N LEU A 365 15.36 -3.04 2.07
CA LEU A 365 15.02 -3.59 0.77
C LEU A 365 14.19 -2.58 -0.01
N VAL A 366 14.70 -2.13 -1.15
CA VAL A 366 13.95 -1.32 -2.10
C VAL A 366 13.16 -2.27 -3.00
N MET A 367 11.85 -2.15 -3.02
CA MET A 367 10.95 -2.92 -3.85
C MET A 367 10.39 -2.02 -4.94
N SER A 368 10.61 -2.37 -6.21
CA SER A 368 10.13 -1.55 -7.32
C SER A 368 8.61 -1.53 -7.39
N PRO A 369 8.00 -0.51 -8.04
CA PRO A 369 6.58 -0.57 -8.36
C PRO A 369 6.29 -1.76 -9.27
N MET A 370 5.02 -2.18 -9.30
CA MET A 370 4.49 -3.02 -10.36
C MET A 370 4.52 -2.28 -11.70
N ASP A 371 4.26 -3.00 -12.81
CA ASP A 371 3.89 -2.34 -14.05
C ASP A 371 2.68 -1.40 -13.81
N ARG A 372 2.62 -0.32 -14.58
CA ARG A 372 1.49 0.60 -14.62
C ARG A 372 1.12 0.85 -16.07
N GLY A 373 -0.12 0.53 -16.42
CA GLY A 373 -0.63 0.73 -17.74
C GLY A 373 -1.21 2.13 -17.96
N GLU A 374 -1.09 2.62 -19.18
CA GLU A 374 -1.79 3.81 -19.66
C GLU A 374 -2.43 3.53 -21.03
N ARG A 375 -3.47 4.29 -21.38
CA ARG A 375 -4.12 4.14 -22.67
C ARG A 375 -3.35 4.89 -23.75
N ALA A 376 -2.85 4.16 -24.75
CA ALA A 376 -2.22 4.73 -25.94
C ALA A 376 -3.24 5.00 -27.07
N GLY A 377 -4.48 4.50 -26.95
CA GLY A 377 -5.58 4.64 -27.89
C GLY A 377 -6.87 4.06 -27.34
N MET A 378 -7.90 3.89 -28.17
CA MET A 378 -9.20 3.39 -27.70
C MET A 378 -9.14 1.99 -27.08
N ASN A 379 -8.27 1.11 -27.59
CA ASN A 379 -8.17 -0.30 -27.14
C ASN A 379 -6.73 -0.74 -26.84
N ASP A 380 -5.79 0.20 -26.81
CA ASP A 380 -4.38 -0.10 -26.60
C ASP A 380 -3.95 0.35 -25.21
N ILE A 381 -3.36 -0.59 -24.45
CA ILE A 381 -2.81 -0.37 -23.12
C ILE A 381 -1.32 -0.65 -23.21
N GLN A 382 -0.52 0.34 -22.91
CA GLN A 382 0.94 0.23 -22.87
C GLN A 382 1.46 0.51 -21.45
N THR A 383 2.64 0.04 -21.15
CA THR A 383 3.35 0.41 -19.93
C THR A 383 3.65 1.91 -19.95
N MET A 384 3.37 2.61 -18.86
CA MET A 384 3.74 4.00 -18.68
C MET A 384 5.26 4.14 -18.74
N SER A 385 5.76 4.95 -19.67
CA SER A 385 7.19 5.03 -20.02
C SER A 385 8.13 5.37 -18.85
N THR A 386 7.62 6.04 -17.82
CA THR A 386 8.38 6.38 -16.61
C THR A 386 8.58 5.19 -15.65
N ILE A 387 7.83 4.10 -15.76
CA ILE A 387 7.97 2.93 -14.87
C ILE A 387 9.33 2.23 -15.05
N PRO A 388 9.74 1.83 -16.26
CA PRO A 388 11.07 1.23 -16.45
C PRO A 388 12.22 2.15 -15.99
N GLU A 389 12.07 3.47 -16.14
CA GLU A 389 13.05 4.46 -15.69
C GLU A 389 13.12 4.50 -14.15
N ILE A 390 11.99 4.52 -13.45
CA ILE A 390 11.93 4.45 -11.99
C ILE A 390 12.62 3.17 -11.50
N VAL A 391 12.32 2.03 -12.11
CA VAL A 391 12.93 0.74 -11.77
C VAL A 391 14.46 0.79 -11.93
N ALA A 392 14.95 1.35 -13.03
CA ALA A 392 16.38 1.51 -13.26
C ALA A 392 17.04 2.41 -12.21
N ILE A 393 16.40 3.55 -11.87
CA ILE A 393 16.86 4.46 -10.83
C ILE A 393 16.89 3.77 -9.47
N GLN A 394 15.83 3.05 -9.11
CA GLN A 394 15.75 2.34 -7.83
C GLN A 394 16.83 1.27 -7.71
N ARG A 395 17.06 0.47 -8.75
CA ARG A 395 18.13 -0.52 -8.80
C ARG A 395 19.51 0.13 -8.60
N GLN A 396 19.77 1.23 -9.31
CA GLN A 396 21.03 1.97 -9.17
C GLN A 396 21.19 2.52 -7.75
N VAL A 397 20.18 3.22 -7.21
CA VAL A 397 20.27 3.82 -5.87
C VAL A 397 20.39 2.74 -4.80
N ALA A 398 19.69 1.61 -4.92
CA ALA A 398 19.82 0.50 -3.97
C ALA A 398 21.27 -0.03 -3.95
N ALA A 399 21.88 -0.25 -5.11
CA ALA A 399 23.27 -0.69 -5.20
C ALA A 399 24.24 0.34 -4.61
N GLU A 400 24.11 1.63 -4.95
CA GLU A 400 24.95 2.72 -4.45
C GLU A 400 24.81 2.93 -2.93
N THR A 401 23.67 2.59 -2.37
CA THR A 401 23.37 2.77 -0.95
C THR A 401 23.42 1.46 -0.16
N TYR A 402 23.96 0.39 -0.72
CA TYR A 402 24.06 -0.92 -0.05
C TYR A 402 22.72 -1.41 0.51
N CYS A 403 21.67 -1.31 -0.29
CA CYS A 403 20.36 -1.86 -0.01
C CYS A 403 20.10 -3.07 -0.91
N ALA A 404 19.32 -4.04 -0.44
CA ALA A 404 18.79 -5.06 -1.32
C ALA A 404 17.74 -4.45 -2.28
N PHE A 405 17.53 -5.09 -3.43
CA PHE A 405 16.57 -4.65 -4.43
C PHE A 405 15.73 -5.82 -4.93
N PHE A 406 14.40 -5.63 -4.94
CA PHE A 406 13.47 -6.55 -5.58
C PHE A 406 12.75 -5.84 -6.73
N ASP A 407 12.93 -6.38 -7.92
CA ASP A 407 12.32 -5.88 -9.15
C ASP A 407 10.95 -6.52 -9.36
N THR A 408 9.91 -5.89 -8.80
CA THR A 408 8.53 -6.34 -8.97
C THR A 408 8.10 -6.26 -10.43
N TYR A 409 8.50 -5.18 -11.13
CA TYR A 409 8.16 -4.96 -12.52
C TYR A 409 8.63 -6.11 -13.42
N ASP A 410 9.91 -6.46 -13.35
CA ASP A 410 10.44 -7.57 -14.13
C ASP A 410 9.94 -8.94 -13.65
N ALA A 411 9.79 -9.12 -12.32
CA ALA A 411 9.30 -10.37 -11.74
C ALA A 411 7.89 -10.72 -12.22
N MET A 412 7.01 -9.73 -12.41
CA MET A 412 5.64 -9.95 -12.90
C MET A 412 5.53 -10.04 -14.43
N GLY A 413 6.63 -9.85 -15.17
CA GLY A 413 6.69 -10.01 -16.62
C GLY A 413 7.02 -8.74 -17.41
N GLY A 414 7.41 -7.65 -16.75
CA GLY A 414 7.91 -6.42 -17.36
C GLY A 414 6.89 -5.71 -18.26
N ASP A 415 7.39 -5.13 -19.34
CA ASP A 415 6.60 -4.31 -20.27
C ASP A 415 5.33 -5.01 -20.75
N GLY A 416 4.20 -4.25 -20.75
CA GLY A 416 2.89 -4.71 -21.19
C GLY A 416 2.20 -5.70 -20.23
N THR A 417 2.71 -5.90 -19.02
CA THR A 417 2.10 -6.82 -18.06
C THR A 417 0.69 -6.38 -17.68
N MET A 418 0.44 -5.08 -17.46
CA MET A 418 -0.90 -4.60 -17.12
C MET A 418 -1.91 -4.82 -18.23
N ALA A 419 -1.50 -4.74 -19.51
CA ALA A 419 -2.37 -5.09 -20.63
C ALA A 419 -2.74 -6.59 -20.61
N ARG A 420 -1.75 -7.46 -20.37
CA ARG A 420 -1.97 -8.92 -20.26
C ARG A 420 -2.87 -9.25 -19.07
N TRP A 421 -2.63 -8.63 -17.92
CA TRP A 421 -3.39 -8.84 -16.69
C TRP A 421 -4.83 -8.35 -16.79
N TYR A 422 -5.05 -7.24 -17.50
CA TYR A 422 -6.39 -6.74 -17.75
C TYR A 422 -7.19 -7.64 -18.69
N ALA A 423 -6.53 -8.24 -19.68
CA ALA A 423 -7.12 -9.19 -20.62
C ALA A 423 -7.33 -10.60 -20.04
N ALA A 424 -6.72 -10.91 -18.91
CA ALA A 424 -6.84 -12.22 -18.26
C ALA A 424 -8.28 -12.49 -17.75
N SER A 425 -8.62 -13.76 -17.61
CA SER A 425 -9.90 -14.20 -17.04
C SER A 425 -9.66 -15.26 -15.96
N PRO A 426 -9.89 -14.94 -14.66
CA PRO A 426 -10.30 -13.63 -14.14
C PRO A 426 -9.24 -12.55 -14.32
N ARG A 427 -9.64 -11.27 -14.32
CA ARG A 427 -8.73 -10.14 -14.40
C ARG A 427 -7.81 -10.10 -13.18
N LEU A 428 -6.54 -9.76 -13.41
CA LEU A 428 -5.52 -9.66 -12.37
C LEU A 428 -5.23 -8.20 -11.96
N VAL A 429 -5.74 -7.24 -12.74
CA VAL A 429 -5.65 -5.79 -12.47
C VAL A 429 -7.02 -5.14 -12.67
N THR A 430 -7.30 -4.07 -11.94
CA THR A 430 -8.53 -3.28 -12.05
C THR A 430 -8.53 -2.43 -13.34
N ALA A 431 -9.65 -1.74 -13.63
CA ALA A 431 -9.81 -0.97 -14.87
C ALA A 431 -8.95 0.30 -14.94
N ASP A 432 -8.23 0.63 -13.90
CA ASP A 432 -7.26 1.72 -13.84
C ASP A 432 -5.83 1.31 -14.25
N PHE A 433 -5.62 0.03 -14.54
CA PHE A 433 -4.35 -0.57 -14.97
C PHE A 433 -3.18 -0.33 -14.00
N LEU A 434 -3.49 -0.18 -12.71
CA LEU A 434 -2.54 0.07 -11.63
C LEU A 434 -2.77 -0.87 -10.45
N HIS A 435 -4.00 -0.91 -9.92
CA HIS A 435 -4.30 -1.67 -8.71
C HIS A 435 -4.58 -3.15 -9.03
N PRO A 436 -3.88 -4.09 -8.38
CA PRO A 436 -4.12 -5.50 -8.59
C PRO A 436 -5.49 -5.90 -8.02
N THR A 437 -6.13 -6.89 -8.65
CA THR A 437 -7.22 -7.63 -8.00
C THR A 437 -6.65 -8.50 -6.86
N PRO A 438 -7.48 -9.09 -5.98
CA PRO A 438 -6.98 -10.03 -4.97
C PRO A 438 -6.11 -11.15 -5.57
N GLN A 439 -6.49 -11.68 -6.74
CA GLN A 439 -5.71 -12.71 -7.43
C GLN A 439 -4.36 -12.18 -7.93
N GLY A 440 -4.35 -10.96 -8.51
CA GLY A 440 -3.12 -10.30 -8.94
C GLY A 440 -2.18 -10.01 -7.76
N ALA A 441 -2.74 -9.57 -6.63
CA ALA A 441 -1.99 -9.34 -5.41
C ALA A 441 -1.33 -10.61 -4.87
N THR A 442 -2.05 -11.74 -4.89
CA THR A 442 -1.51 -13.05 -4.49
C THR A 442 -0.32 -13.46 -5.37
N ILE A 443 -0.36 -13.18 -6.68
CA ILE A 443 0.77 -13.45 -7.59
C ILE A 443 1.98 -12.62 -7.20
N VAL A 444 1.82 -11.30 -6.99
CA VAL A 444 2.93 -10.42 -6.60
C VAL A 444 3.53 -10.84 -5.26
N ALA A 445 2.69 -11.16 -4.28
CA ALA A 445 3.12 -11.64 -2.98
C ALA A 445 3.93 -12.93 -3.09
N GLY A 446 3.46 -13.88 -3.91
CA GLY A 446 4.16 -15.14 -4.17
C GLY A 446 5.54 -14.94 -4.80
N LEU A 447 5.64 -14.05 -5.81
CA LEU A 447 6.90 -13.69 -6.45
C LEU A 447 7.89 -13.10 -5.44
N PHE A 448 7.44 -12.17 -4.60
CA PHE A 448 8.29 -11.57 -3.58
C PHE A 448 8.79 -12.59 -2.55
N VAL A 449 7.88 -13.40 -1.99
CA VAL A 449 8.24 -14.41 -0.97
C VAL A 449 9.15 -15.50 -1.56
N GLU A 450 8.94 -15.91 -2.82
CA GLU A 450 9.83 -16.87 -3.50
C GLU A 450 11.25 -16.31 -3.60
N GLN A 451 11.40 -15.07 -4.06
CA GLN A 451 12.72 -14.46 -4.24
C GLN A 451 13.43 -14.19 -2.91
N LEU A 452 12.71 -13.72 -1.91
CA LEU A 452 13.23 -13.55 -0.56
C LEU A 452 13.68 -14.91 0.02
N GLY A 453 12.90 -15.96 -0.21
CA GLY A 453 13.23 -17.33 0.18
C GLY A 453 14.48 -17.89 -0.50
N LEU A 454 14.69 -17.55 -1.78
CA LEU A 454 15.91 -17.91 -2.51
C LEU A 454 17.14 -17.18 -1.92
N GLY A 455 17.01 -15.89 -1.59
CA GLY A 455 18.03 -15.12 -0.88
C GLY A 455 18.39 -15.76 0.46
N TYR A 456 17.37 -16.09 1.27
CA TYR A 456 17.55 -16.75 2.57
C TYR A 456 18.24 -18.12 2.45
N ASN A 457 17.86 -18.94 1.46
CA ASN A 457 18.50 -20.24 1.23
C ASN A 457 19.96 -20.08 0.78
N ARG A 458 20.27 -19.06 -0.04
CA ARG A 458 21.66 -18.72 -0.42
C ARG A 458 22.46 -18.34 0.81
N TRP A 459 21.93 -17.49 1.68
CA TRP A 459 22.55 -17.11 2.95
C TRP A 459 22.83 -18.35 3.82
N LYS A 460 21.87 -19.26 3.97
CA LYS A 460 22.08 -20.52 4.71
C LYS A 460 23.23 -21.34 4.15
N MET A 461 23.30 -21.51 2.82
CA MET A 461 24.39 -22.23 2.18
C MET A 461 25.76 -21.56 2.43
N GLN A 462 25.83 -20.24 2.35
CA GLN A 462 27.07 -19.49 2.62
C GLN A 462 27.55 -19.65 4.07
N HIS A 463 26.62 -19.87 5.01
CA HIS A 463 26.94 -20.10 6.43
C HIS A 463 27.04 -21.57 6.82
N GLY A 464 27.15 -22.49 5.84
CA GLY A 464 27.26 -23.92 6.10
C GLY A 464 26.01 -24.58 6.73
N ILE A 465 24.87 -23.93 6.61
CA ILE A 465 23.58 -24.41 7.12
C ILE A 465 22.93 -25.27 6.03
N GLY A 466 22.60 -26.52 6.34
CA GLY A 466 21.88 -27.40 5.41
C GLY A 466 20.53 -26.82 5.01
N VAL A 467 20.27 -26.74 3.70
CA VAL A 467 18.95 -26.32 3.19
C VAL A 467 18.13 -27.59 3.00
N PRO A 468 16.91 -27.70 3.61
CA PRO A 468 16.03 -28.83 3.33
C PRO A 468 15.74 -28.91 1.82
N ALA A 469 15.72 -30.12 1.25
CA ALA A 469 15.33 -30.29 -0.15
C ALA A 469 13.98 -29.61 -0.38
N ALA A 470 13.88 -28.81 -1.44
CA ALA A 470 12.64 -28.11 -1.78
C ALA A 470 11.50 -29.13 -1.86
N ASN A 471 10.46 -28.94 -1.05
CA ASN A 471 9.27 -29.77 -1.13
C ASN A 471 8.59 -29.46 -2.49
N PRO A 472 8.51 -30.44 -3.43
CA PRO A 472 7.94 -30.20 -4.76
C PRO A 472 6.44 -29.91 -4.75
N ALA A 473 5.76 -29.99 -3.60
CA ALA A 473 4.35 -29.74 -3.44
C ALA A 473 4.07 -28.30 -2.94
N ASN A 474 4.46 -27.29 -3.73
CA ASN A 474 3.86 -25.96 -3.54
C ASN A 474 2.65 -25.84 -4.49
N PRO A 475 1.40 -25.88 -3.98
CA PRO A 475 0.20 -25.84 -4.81
C PRO A 475 0.08 -24.55 -5.64
N LEU A 476 0.75 -23.47 -5.25
CA LEU A 476 0.76 -22.21 -5.99
C LEU A 476 1.48 -22.28 -7.34
N LYS A 477 2.48 -23.17 -7.51
CA LYS A 477 3.10 -23.41 -8.83
C LYS A 477 2.14 -24.11 -9.81
N ALA A 478 1.24 -24.94 -9.32
CA ALA A 478 0.28 -25.66 -10.16
C ALA A 478 -0.82 -24.73 -10.69
N GLU A 479 -1.18 -23.70 -9.96
CA GLU A 479 -2.23 -22.75 -10.35
C GLU A 479 -1.69 -21.62 -11.23
N ALA A 480 -0.52 -21.09 -10.94
CA ALA A 480 0.15 -20.10 -11.78
C ALA A 480 0.55 -20.67 -13.16
N ALA A 481 0.99 -21.93 -13.21
CA ALA A 481 1.30 -22.62 -14.47
C ALA A 481 0.04 -22.95 -15.31
N LYS A 482 -1.12 -23.09 -14.67
CA LYS A 482 -2.40 -23.32 -15.36
C LYS A 482 -3.03 -22.06 -15.93
N SER A 483 -2.64 -20.89 -15.45
CA SER A 483 -3.19 -19.60 -15.90
C SER A 483 -2.43 -18.98 -17.10
N ILE A 484 -1.30 -19.57 -17.52
CA ILE A 484 -0.57 -19.15 -18.73
C ILE A 484 -0.99 -20.09 -19.87
N PRO A 485 -1.73 -19.62 -20.89
CA PRO A 485 -2.08 -20.48 -22.03
C PRO A 485 -0.83 -20.88 -22.80
N GLU A 486 -0.48 -22.16 -22.80
CA GLU A 486 0.54 -22.73 -23.68
C GLU A 486 0.17 -22.50 -25.14
N SER A 487 1.02 -21.79 -25.88
CA SER A 487 0.92 -21.68 -27.33
C SER A 487 1.27 -23.04 -27.95
N ARG A 488 0.25 -23.83 -28.28
CA ARG A 488 0.45 -25.08 -29.02
C ARG A 488 0.94 -24.77 -30.45
N HIS A 489 2.22 -24.99 -30.69
CA HIS A 489 2.74 -25.14 -32.02
C HIS A 489 2.27 -26.51 -32.58
N ALA A 490 1.26 -26.47 -33.44
CA ALA A 490 0.89 -27.61 -34.28
C ALA A 490 1.76 -27.57 -35.56
N THR A 491 2.83 -28.32 -35.58
CA THR A 491 3.57 -28.67 -36.80
C THR A 491 2.74 -29.67 -37.61
N LYS A 492 2.07 -29.22 -38.70
CA LYS A 492 1.52 -30.11 -39.74
C LYS A 492 2.62 -30.44 -40.73
N ASN A 493 3.19 -31.65 -40.62
CA ASN A 493 3.93 -32.29 -41.71
C ASN A 493 2.94 -32.80 -42.75
N ALA A 494 2.90 -32.16 -43.91
CA ALA A 494 2.23 -32.69 -45.09
C ALA A 494 3.28 -33.35 -45.97
N GLY A 495 3.41 -34.65 -45.85
CA GLY A 495 4.15 -35.47 -46.80
C GLY A 495 3.43 -35.58 -48.13
N LYS A 496 4.06 -35.09 -49.18
CA LYS A 496 3.64 -35.25 -50.55
C LYS A 496 4.24 -36.56 -51.09
N LYS A 497 3.42 -37.57 -51.30
CA LYS A 497 3.81 -38.73 -52.11
C LYS A 497 3.30 -38.52 -53.54
N ALA A 498 4.23 -38.48 -54.48
CA ALA A 498 3.97 -38.55 -55.91
C ALA A 498 3.60 -39.98 -56.33
N ARG A 499 2.68 -40.13 -57.26
CA ARG A 499 2.72 -41.14 -58.31
C ARG A 499 1.73 -40.77 -59.44
N MET A 500 2.29 -40.77 -60.63
CA MET A 500 1.78 -40.91 -61.98
C MET A 500 0.81 -39.86 -62.48
#